data_40d6ef8b350535d915270f3370f8936e
#
_entry.id   40d6ef8b350535d915270f3370f8936e
#
_cell.length_a   1.000
_cell.length_b   1.000
_cell.length_c   1.000
_cell.angle_alpha   90.00
_cell.angle_beta   90.00
_cell.angle_gamma   90.00
#
_symmetry.space_group_name_H-M   'P 1'
#
loop_
_entity.id
_entity.type
_entity.pdbx_description
1 polymer ?
#
loop_
_entity_poly.entity_id
_entity_poly.type
_entity_poly.pdbx_seq_one_letter_code
_entity_poly.pdbx_strand_id
1 'polypeptide(L)'
;MIVPMKKVSLIIRENKKEETLKKLRKLGIVHIEITEGSGERLVELGDQIALLESAVFAIGKNKNAEQKDVSATEALSVANEIASLDEEKKQCQTERIALSSELDRLKSWGDIEPDSISDLEAKGIKISFDEMPKSEYEALSDSVKTVKLDANKSSVKFLLLQFDSDNGDEVVSSLNSCRLSLPQMSTDQMRQKISELSARTQAIDDQIAAFICYAESLKRAIKAFEKEIEFETYATGMADENLSSDGGGAISVAYFKGYIEQENLDRLKKTAK
;
A
#
# COMPACT_ATOMS: atom_id res chain seq x y z
N MET A 1 -26.90 -26.15 27.90
CA MET A 1 -26.59 -27.59 28.19
C MET A 1 -25.06 -27.69 28.25
N ILE A 2 -24.49 -28.20 29.35
CA ILE A 2 -23.02 -28.38 29.47
C ILE A 2 -22.73 -29.79 29.04
N VAL A 3 -21.95 -29.95 27.97
CA VAL A 3 -21.55 -31.28 27.47
C VAL A 3 -20.24 -31.70 28.16
N PRO A 4 -20.18 -32.89 28.79
CA PRO A 4 -18.98 -33.38 29.44
C PRO A 4 -17.88 -33.66 28.40
N MET A 5 -16.75 -32.95 28.54
CA MET A 5 -15.58 -33.08 27.66
C MET A 5 -14.49 -33.89 28.33
N LYS A 6 -13.79 -34.73 27.57
CA LYS A 6 -12.58 -35.44 28.01
C LYS A 6 -11.35 -34.90 27.29
N LYS A 7 -10.28 -34.70 28.05
CA LYS A 7 -8.97 -34.38 27.48
C LYS A 7 -8.37 -35.64 26.88
N VAL A 8 -7.90 -35.53 25.66
CA VAL A 8 -7.22 -36.61 24.91
C VAL A 8 -5.85 -36.14 24.46
N SER A 9 -4.89 -37.08 24.48
CA SER A 9 -3.57 -36.87 23.88
C SER A 9 -3.40 -37.89 22.75
N LEU A 10 -3.07 -37.46 21.57
CA LEU A 10 -2.81 -38.31 20.43
C LEU A 10 -1.32 -38.25 20.08
N ILE A 11 -0.74 -39.42 19.91
CA ILE A 11 0.65 -39.61 19.50
C ILE A 11 0.63 -40.20 18.10
N ILE A 12 1.35 -39.57 17.17
CA ILE A 12 1.33 -39.90 15.76
C ILE A 12 2.78 -40.03 15.27
N ARG A 13 3.05 -40.95 14.33
CA ARG A 13 4.33 -40.94 13.63
C ARG A 13 4.41 -39.71 12.74
N GLU A 14 5.56 -39.05 12.75
CA GLU A 14 5.75 -37.78 11.98
C GLU A 14 5.40 -37.96 10.51
N ASN A 15 5.79 -39.04 9.87
CA ASN A 15 5.48 -39.36 8.47
C ASN A 15 3.97 -39.55 8.17
N LYS A 16 3.11 -39.65 9.20
CA LYS A 16 1.64 -39.74 9.07
C LYS A 16 0.90 -38.54 9.66
N LYS A 17 1.61 -37.52 10.08
CA LYS A 17 1.09 -36.34 10.74
C LYS A 17 -0.02 -35.70 9.91
N GLU A 18 0.29 -35.37 8.67
CA GLU A 18 -0.65 -34.67 7.75
C GLU A 18 -1.89 -35.52 7.42
N GLU A 19 -1.70 -36.78 7.14
CA GLU A 19 -2.80 -37.73 6.85
C GLU A 19 -3.76 -37.86 8.04
N THR A 20 -3.19 -37.97 9.23
CA THR A 20 -3.97 -38.10 10.47
C THR A 20 -4.72 -36.84 10.79
N LEU A 21 -4.10 -35.66 10.64
CA LEU A 21 -4.77 -34.38 10.80
C LEU A 21 -5.94 -34.19 9.81
N LYS A 22 -5.74 -34.55 8.54
CA LYS A 22 -6.81 -34.54 7.53
C LYS A 22 -7.98 -35.47 7.92
N LYS A 23 -7.70 -36.62 8.49
CA LYS A 23 -8.72 -37.56 8.99
C LYS A 23 -9.46 -36.98 10.21
N LEU A 24 -8.72 -36.42 11.18
CA LEU A 24 -9.32 -35.78 12.36
C LEU A 24 -10.21 -34.62 12.02
N ARG A 25 -9.75 -33.76 11.10
CA ARG A 25 -10.55 -32.62 10.56
C ARG A 25 -11.85 -33.13 9.91
N LYS A 26 -11.78 -34.19 9.11
CA LYS A 26 -12.95 -34.82 8.48
C LYS A 26 -13.93 -35.39 9.50
N LEU A 27 -13.43 -35.92 10.62
CA LEU A 27 -14.25 -36.43 11.70
C LEU A 27 -15.00 -35.32 12.47
N GLY A 28 -14.37 -34.16 12.64
CA GLY A 28 -14.97 -32.98 13.24
C GLY A 28 -15.36 -33.12 14.72
N ILE A 29 -14.77 -34.05 15.48
CA ILE A 29 -15.17 -34.41 16.85
C ILE A 29 -14.11 -34.06 17.91
N VAL A 30 -12.91 -33.64 17.50
CA VAL A 30 -11.80 -33.31 18.41
C VAL A 30 -11.52 -31.82 18.33
N HIS A 31 -11.61 -31.16 19.48
CA HIS A 31 -11.18 -29.78 19.66
C HIS A 31 -9.71 -29.78 20.08
N ILE A 32 -8.82 -29.47 19.15
CA ILE A 32 -7.38 -29.45 19.40
C ILE A 32 -7.01 -28.22 20.23
N GLU A 33 -6.17 -28.38 21.26
CA GLU A 33 -5.58 -27.24 21.97
C GLU A 33 -4.70 -26.46 20.97
N ILE A 34 -4.96 -25.16 20.85
CA ILE A 34 -4.23 -24.27 19.92
C ILE A 34 -2.83 -24.08 20.49
N THR A 35 -1.81 -24.49 19.74
CA THR A 35 -0.41 -24.15 19.95
C THR A 35 0.01 -23.17 18.88
N GLU A 36 0.91 -22.24 19.22
CA GLU A 36 1.41 -21.29 18.25
C GLU A 36 2.14 -22.03 17.13
N GLY A 37 1.58 -21.97 15.94
CA GLY A 37 2.23 -22.48 14.73
C GLY A 37 3.22 -21.44 14.19
N SER A 38 4.29 -21.92 13.56
CA SER A 38 5.27 -21.05 12.88
C SER A 38 5.70 -21.70 11.57
N GLY A 39 6.08 -20.86 10.59
CA GLY A 39 6.59 -21.36 9.31
C GLY A 39 6.31 -20.39 8.17
N GLU A 40 7.11 -20.51 7.12
CA GLU A 40 7.02 -19.68 5.92
C GLU A 40 5.62 -19.77 5.26
N ARG A 41 5.04 -20.97 5.25
CA ARG A 41 3.71 -21.20 4.67
C ARG A 41 2.60 -20.42 5.38
N LEU A 42 2.67 -20.27 6.72
CA LEU A 42 1.72 -19.46 7.47
C LEU A 42 1.81 -17.98 7.13
N VAL A 43 3.03 -17.47 6.93
CA VAL A 43 3.26 -16.10 6.49
C VAL A 43 2.69 -15.89 5.09
N GLU A 44 2.99 -16.77 4.14
CA GLU A 44 2.44 -16.71 2.78
C GLU A 44 0.90 -16.68 2.76
N LEU A 45 0.27 -17.57 3.52
CA LEU A 45 -1.20 -17.61 3.60
C LEU A 45 -1.77 -16.34 4.24
N GLY A 46 -1.09 -15.80 5.25
CA GLY A 46 -1.45 -14.51 5.85
C GLY A 46 -1.38 -13.36 4.85
N ASP A 47 -0.31 -13.29 4.06
CA ASP A 47 -0.14 -12.28 3.01
C ASP A 47 -1.21 -12.42 1.90
N GLN A 48 -1.55 -13.65 1.51
CA GLN A 48 -2.62 -13.91 0.54
C GLN A 48 -3.99 -13.46 1.05
N ILE A 49 -4.30 -13.71 2.33
CA ILE A 49 -5.55 -13.23 2.95
C ILE A 49 -5.58 -11.71 3.00
N ALA A 50 -4.49 -11.07 3.44
CA ALA A 50 -4.41 -9.61 3.50
C ALA A 50 -4.60 -8.95 2.12
N LEU A 51 -4.04 -9.55 1.07
CA LEU A 51 -4.23 -9.12 -0.32
C LEU A 51 -5.70 -9.22 -0.75
N LEU A 52 -6.35 -10.36 -0.48
CA LEU A 52 -7.76 -10.57 -0.82
C LEU A 52 -8.70 -9.64 -0.04
N GLU A 53 -8.43 -9.40 1.25
CA GLU A 53 -9.19 -8.47 2.08
C GLU A 53 -9.07 -7.04 1.57
N SER A 54 -7.86 -6.61 1.20
CA SER A 54 -7.60 -5.31 0.59
C SER A 54 -8.40 -5.15 -0.71
N ALA A 55 -8.40 -6.18 -1.57
CA ALA A 55 -9.17 -6.18 -2.82
C ALA A 55 -10.68 -6.09 -2.56
N VAL A 56 -11.22 -6.86 -1.61
CA VAL A 56 -12.64 -6.78 -1.21
C VAL A 56 -13.01 -5.40 -0.68
N PHE A 57 -12.11 -4.77 0.07
CA PHE A 57 -12.30 -3.41 0.55
C PHE A 57 -12.34 -2.39 -0.58
N ALA A 58 -11.39 -2.47 -1.52
CA ALA A 58 -11.28 -1.56 -2.66
C ALA A 58 -12.50 -1.61 -3.59
N ILE A 59 -13.05 -2.80 -3.86
CA ILE A 59 -14.24 -2.99 -4.71
C ILE A 59 -15.51 -2.38 -4.08
N GLY A 60 -15.58 -2.32 -2.75
CA GLY A 60 -16.75 -1.86 -2.02
C GLY A 60 -17.90 -2.88 -1.98
N LYS A 61 -19.13 -2.40 -1.75
CA LYS A 61 -20.32 -3.25 -1.59
C LYS A 61 -21.38 -2.90 -2.63
N ASN A 62 -21.68 -3.82 -3.50
CA ASN A 62 -22.86 -3.75 -4.37
C ASN A 62 -23.56 -5.12 -4.37
N LYS A 63 -24.76 -5.18 -3.80
CA LYS A 63 -25.52 -6.43 -3.63
C LYS A 63 -26.19 -6.93 -4.92
N ASN A 64 -26.29 -6.09 -5.95
CA ASN A 64 -27.05 -6.36 -7.15
C ASN A 64 -26.19 -6.75 -8.36
N ALA A 65 -24.88 -6.88 -8.19
CA ALA A 65 -23.99 -7.28 -9.28
C ALA A 65 -24.09 -8.78 -9.53
N GLU A 66 -24.16 -9.17 -10.81
CA GLU A 66 -24.05 -10.57 -11.22
C GLU A 66 -22.67 -11.11 -10.81
N GLN A 67 -22.67 -12.20 -10.03
CA GLN A 67 -21.44 -12.74 -9.46
C GLN A 67 -20.83 -13.79 -10.39
N LYS A 68 -19.50 -13.69 -10.58
CA LYS A 68 -18.70 -14.69 -11.30
C LYS A 68 -18.03 -15.62 -10.31
N ASP A 69 -18.09 -16.90 -10.61
CA ASP A 69 -17.44 -17.94 -9.83
C ASP A 69 -16.05 -18.22 -10.38
N VAL A 70 -15.03 -18.08 -9.55
CA VAL A 70 -13.63 -18.33 -9.90
C VAL A 70 -12.95 -19.15 -8.81
N SER A 71 -11.89 -19.87 -9.17
CA SER A 71 -11.06 -20.63 -8.24
C SER A 71 -10.30 -19.71 -7.26
N ALA A 72 -9.78 -20.28 -6.17
CA ALA A 72 -8.97 -19.51 -5.20
C ALA A 72 -7.70 -18.91 -5.84
N THR A 73 -7.09 -19.62 -6.78
CA THR A 73 -5.90 -19.14 -7.51
C THR A 73 -6.24 -17.96 -8.44
N GLU A 74 -7.36 -18.05 -9.15
CA GLU A 74 -7.85 -16.96 -9.99
C GLU A 74 -8.29 -15.76 -9.15
N ALA A 75 -8.88 -15.99 -7.98
CA ALA A 75 -9.23 -14.92 -7.03
C ALA A 75 -7.98 -14.15 -6.56
N LEU A 76 -6.86 -14.83 -6.32
CA LEU A 76 -5.58 -14.17 -6.02
C LEU A 76 -5.07 -13.34 -7.21
N SER A 77 -5.21 -13.84 -8.44
CA SER A 77 -4.84 -13.07 -9.63
C SER A 77 -5.67 -11.80 -9.76
N VAL A 78 -6.99 -11.88 -9.55
CA VAL A 78 -7.90 -10.73 -9.53
C VAL A 78 -7.51 -9.75 -8.41
N ALA A 79 -7.19 -10.25 -7.22
CA ALA A 79 -6.78 -9.40 -6.11
C ALA A 79 -5.47 -8.65 -6.38
N ASN A 80 -4.49 -9.29 -7.04
CA ASN A 80 -3.25 -8.64 -7.48
C ASN A 80 -3.51 -7.55 -8.52
N GLU A 81 -4.43 -7.76 -9.46
CA GLU A 81 -4.80 -6.75 -10.45
C GLU A 81 -5.44 -5.53 -9.79
N ILE A 82 -6.36 -5.75 -8.85
CA ILE A 82 -6.98 -4.67 -8.06
C ILE A 82 -5.93 -3.92 -7.23
N ALA A 83 -5.00 -4.63 -6.59
CA ALA A 83 -3.92 -4.02 -5.81
C ALA A 83 -3.00 -3.16 -6.69
N SER A 84 -2.69 -3.60 -7.90
CA SER A 84 -1.90 -2.83 -8.87
C SER A 84 -2.61 -1.54 -9.29
N LEU A 85 -3.92 -1.60 -9.53
CA LEU A 85 -4.74 -0.43 -9.86
C LEU A 85 -4.83 0.55 -8.68
N ASP A 86 -5.00 0.04 -7.45
CA ASP A 86 -5.05 0.88 -6.25
C ASP A 86 -3.72 1.59 -5.98
N GLU A 87 -2.60 0.91 -6.25
CA GLU A 87 -1.27 1.51 -6.15
C GLU A 87 -1.06 2.59 -7.21
N GLU A 88 -1.45 2.35 -8.47
CA GLU A 88 -1.41 3.35 -9.54
C GLU A 88 -2.27 4.57 -9.17
N LYS A 89 -3.46 4.35 -8.61
CA LYS A 89 -4.33 5.42 -8.12
C LYS A 89 -3.65 6.28 -7.05
N LYS A 90 -2.99 5.66 -6.08
CA LYS A 90 -2.24 6.37 -5.03
C LYS A 90 -1.11 7.21 -5.61
N GLN A 91 -0.39 6.67 -6.59
CA GLN A 91 0.67 7.41 -7.28
C GLN A 91 0.11 8.63 -8.02
N CYS A 92 -0.98 8.47 -8.80
CA CYS A 92 -1.67 9.57 -9.46
C CYS A 92 -2.14 10.65 -8.46
N GLN A 93 -2.69 10.24 -7.33
CA GLN A 93 -3.15 11.17 -6.29
C GLN A 93 -1.99 11.93 -5.65
N THR A 94 -0.88 11.25 -5.36
CA THR A 94 0.33 11.85 -4.78
C THR A 94 0.93 12.89 -5.72
N GLU A 95 1.09 12.55 -7.00
CA GLU A 95 1.59 13.46 -8.01
C GLU A 95 0.66 14.68 -8.20
N ARG A 96 -0.65 14.45 -8.23
CA ARG A 96 -1.65 15.53 -8.31
C ARG A 96 -1.56 16.49 -7.13
N ILE A 97 -1.40 15.98 -5.91
CA ILE A 97 -1.26 16.81 -4.69
C ILE A 97 0.03 17.63 -4.77
N ALA A 98 1.14 17.03 -5.19
CA ALA A 98 2.42 17.72 -5.34
C ALA A 98 2.32 18.87 -6.35
N LEU A 99 1.75 18.61 -7.54
CA LEU A 99 1.54 19.64 -8.56
C LEU A 99 0.58 20.74 -8.11
N SER A 100 -0.49 20.39 -7.40
CA SER A 100 -1.42 21.39 -6.86
C SER A 100 -0.75 22.27 -5.81
N SER A 101 0.06 21.72 -4.93
CA SER A 101 0.84 22.46 -3.94
C SER A 101 1.86 23.40 -4.61
N GLU A 102 2.49 22.93 -5.70
CA GLU A 102 3.41 23.76 -6.48
C GLU A 102 2.71 24.90 -7.19
N LEU A 103 1.54 24.66 -7.79
CA LEU A 103 0.71 25.73 -8.36
C LEU A 103 0.28 26.77 -7.32
N ASP A 104 -0.10 26.32 -6.11
CA ASP A 104 -0.47 27.25 -5.03
C ASP A 104 0.74 28.09 -4.59
N ARG A 105 1.94 27.51 -4.54
CA ARG A 105 3.19 28.23 -4.28
C ARG A 105 3.47 29.32 -5.33
N LEU A 106 3.19 28.98 -6.60
CA LEU A 106 3.46 29.87 -7.73
C LEU A 106 2.36 30.94 -7.95
N LYS A 107 1.17 30.75 -7.39
CA LYS A 107 -0.02 31.56 -7.65
C LYS A 107 0.19 33.09 -7.56
N SER A 108 1.00 33.52 -6.61
CA SER A 108 1.30 34.96 -6.41
C SER A 108 2.43 35.49 -7.30
N TRP A 109 3.04 34.61 -8.11
CA TRP A 109 4.09 34.99 -9.05
C TRP A 109 3.59 35.08 -10.49
N GLY A 110 2.34 34.71 -10.75
CA GLY A 110 1.73 34.68 -12.08
C GLY A 110 2.01 33.37 -12.82
N ASP A 111 1.73 33.42 -14.12
CA ASP A 111 2.00 32.25 -14.98
C ASP A 111 3.48 32.24 -15.36
N ILE A 112 4.14 31.14 -15.01
CA ILE A 112 5.58 30.96 -15.24
C ILE A 112 5.77 29.95 -16.36
N GLU A 113 6.57 30.33 -17.35
CA GLU A 113 6.96 29.49 -18.47
C GLU A 113 8.49 29.36 -18.52
N PRO A 114 9.05 28.26 -18.00
CA PRO A 114 10.49 28.06 -17.87
C PRO A 114 11.24 28.14 -19.21
N ASP A 115 10.64 27.63 -20.29
CA ASP A 115 11.25 27.67 -21.61
C ASP A 115 11.45 29.11 -22.11
N SER A 116 10.47 29.98 -21.93
CA SER A 116 10.57 31.40 -22.26
C SER A 116 11.64 32.12 -21.43
N ILE A 117 11.82 31.74 -20.17
CA ILE A 117 12.88 32.28 -19.30
C ILE A 117 14.25 31.84 -19.82
N SER A 118 14.40 30.55 -20.15
CA SER A 118 15.64 30.01 -20.73
C SER A 118 16.00 30.66 -22.07
N ASP A 119 15.01 30.94 -22.92
CA ASP A 119 15.20 31.64 -24.19
C ASP A 119 15.70 33.09 -24.00
N LEU A 120 15.23 33.76 -22.96
CA LEU A 120 15.68 35.12 -22.61
C LEU A 120 17.10 35.08 -22.05
N GLU A 121 17.42 34.09 -21.22
CA GLU A 121 18.76 33.87 -20.70
C GLU A 121 19.79 33.59 -21.82
N ALA A 122 19.41 32.80 -22.82
CA ALA A 122 20.23 32.58 -24.02
C ALA A 122 20.49 33.84 -24.85
N LYS A 123 19.64 34.87 -24.71
CA LYS A 123 19.79 36.18 -25.35
C LYS A 123 20.49 37.21 -24.45
N GLY A 124 21.06 36.79 -23.32
CA GLY A 124 21.79 37.65 -22.40
C GLY A 124 20.93 38.43 -21.43
N ILE A 125 19.68 37.97 -21.21
CA ILE A 125 18.76 38.55 -20.23
C ILE A 125 18.47 37.54 -19.14
N LYS A 126 19.12 37.66 -18.00
CA LYS A 126 18.86 36.81 -16.83
C LYS A 126 17.69 37.33 -16.01
N ILE A 127 16.73 36.49 -15.72
CA ILE A 127 15.55 36.81 -14.94
C ILE A 127 15.56 35.97 -13.67
N SER A 128 15.41 36.65 -12.51
CA SER A 128 15.14 35.98 -11.26
C SER A 128 13.84 36.50 -10.63
N PHE A 129 13.17 35.62 -9.93
CA PHE A 129 11.96 35.89 -9.17
C PHE A 129 12.35 36.05 -7.70
N ASP A 130 12.21 37.22 -7.16
CA ASP A 130 12.70 37.57 -5.86
C ASP A 130 11.61 38.19 -4.98
N GLU A 131 11.62 37.90 -3.69
CA GLU A 131 10.74 38.50 -2.70
C GLU A 131 11.62 39.16 -1.61
N MET A 132 11.28 40.41 -1.23
CA MET A 132 11.95 41.13 -0.17
C MET A 132 10.99 42.00 0.65
N PRO A 133 11.40 42.47 1.85
CA PRO A 133 10.63 43.41 2.63
C PRO A 133 10.31 44.68 1.81
N LYS A 134 9.10 45.22 1.96
CA LYS A 134 8.64 46.40 1.21
C LYS A 134 9.54 47.59 1.40
N SER A 135 10.02 47.86 2.63
CA SER A 135 10.92 48.96 2.94
C SER A 135 12.26 48.87 2.21
N GLU A 136 12.77 47.66 2.03
CA GLU A 136 14.02 47.43 1.30
C GLU A 136 13.82 47.56 -0.20
N TYR A 137 12.67 47.09 -0.73
CA TYR A 137 12.33 47.27 -2.14
C TYR A 137 12.18 48.76 -2.52
N GLU A 138 11.55 49.57 -1.66
CA GLU A 138 11.39 51.02 -1.88
C GLU A 138 12.72 51.79 -1.78
N ALA A 139 13.73 51.20 -1.13
CA ALA A 139 15.08 51.77 -1.03
C ALA A 139 16.03 51.31 -2.16
N LEU A 140 15.56 50.45 -3.09
CA LEU A 140 16.38 50.01 -4.22
C LEU A 140 16.80 51.18 -5.10
N SER A 141 18.05 51.12 -5.56
CA SER A 141 18.57 52.10 -6.53
C SER A 141 17.87 52.00 -7.89
N ASP A 142 17.65 53.11 -8.59
CA ASP A 142 17.11 53.18 -9.96
C ASP A 142 17.96 52.38 -10.97
N SER A 143 19.21 52.05 -10.60
CA SER A 143 20.08 51.26 -11.44
C SER A 143 19.66 49.76 -11.46
N VAL A 144 18.90 49.28 -10.48
CA VAL A 144 18.40 47.92 -10.40
C VAL A 144 17.11 47.79 -11.21
N LYS A 145 17.12 47.04 -12.28
CA LYS A 145 15.96 46.86 -13.15
C LYS A 145 15.03 45.81 -12.56
N THR A 146 13.86 46.25 -12.07
CA THR A 146 12.87 45.35 -11.47
C THR A 146 11.49 45.55 -12.10
N VAL A 147 10.72 44.44 -12.14
CA VAL A 147 9.28 44.49 -12.51
C VAL A 147 8.50 43.93 -11.33
N LYS A 148 7.70 44.81 -10.71
CA LYS A 148 6.86 44.40 -9.57
C LYS A 148 5.73 43.52 -10.06
N LEU A 149 5.57 42.33 -9.40
CA LEU A 149 4.51 41.36 -9.70
C LEU A 149 3.36 41.48 -8.72
N ASP A 150 3.66 41.41 -7.41
CA ASP A 150 2.68 41.44 -6.35
C ASP A 150 3.26 42.15 -5.10
N ALA A 151 2.39 42.68 -4.26
CA ALA A 151 2.82 43.26 -2.99
C ALA A 151 1.73 43.10 -1.93
N ASN A 152 2.18 42.70 -0.77
CA ASN A 152 1.39 42.67 0.45
C ASN A 152 1.81 43.82 1.41
N LYS A 153 1.34 43.75 2.66
CA LYS A 153 1.67 44.78 3.67
C LYS A 153 3.15 44.76 4.07
N SER A 154 3.82 43.62 4.00
CA SER A 154 5.17 43.40 4.52
C SER A 154 6.22 43.15 3.45
N SER A 155 5.86 42.53 2.31
CA SER A 155 6.80 42.14 1.27
C SER A 155 6.32 42.48 -0.14
N VAL A 156 7.28 42.53 -1.06
CA VAL A 156 7.07 42.76 -2.50
C VAL A 156 7.71 41.61 -3.25
N LYS A 157 6.96 41.05 -4.20
CA LYS A 157 7.41 40.07 -5.18
C LYS A 157 7.68 40.76 -6.50
N PHE A 158 8.85 40.50 -7.08
CA PHE A 158 9.28 41.21 -8.29
C PHE A 158 10.18 40.29 -9.15
N LEU A 159 10.26 40.63 -10.42
CA LEU A 159 11.28 40.15 -11.31
C LEU A 159 12.51 41.05 -11.24
N LEU A 160 13.66 40.45 -11.09
CA LEU A 160 14.94 41.14 -11.24
C LEU A 160 15.49 40.82 -12.61
N LEU A 161 15.82 41.86 -13.39
CA LEU A 161 16.34 41.76 -14.75
C LEU A 161 17.83 42.13 -14.74
N GLN A 162 18.67 41.25 -15.23
CA GLN A 162 20.10 41.48 -15.41
C GLN A 162 20.45 41.30 -16.89
N PHE A 163 21.19 42.25 -17.43
CA PHE A 163 21.67 42.20 -18.80
C PHE A 163 23.16 41.93 -18.79
N ASP A 164 23.67 41.10 -19.69
CA ASP A 164 25.12 40.80 -19.80
C ASP A 164 26.01 41.99 -19.99
N SER A 165 25.43 43.14 -20.44
CA SER A 165 26.13 44.40 -20.58
C SER A 165 26.25 45.22 -19.28
N ASP A 166 25.57 44.87 -18.21
CA ASP A 166 25.54 45.61 -16.98
C ASP A 166 26.57 45.05 -15.96
N ASN A 167 27.47 45.93 -15.48
CA ASN A 167 28.41 45.58 -14.37
C ASN A 167 27.69 45.39 -13.01
N GLY A 168 26.43 44.97 -13.01
CA GLY A 168 25.52 44.93 -11.85
C GLY A 168 25.63 43.73 -10.96
N ASP A 169 26.53 42.77 -11.22
CA ASP A 169 26.65 41.53 -10.46
C ASP A 169 26.96 41.73 -8.95
N GLU A 170 27.69 42.82 -8.60
CA GLU A 170 27.98 43.10 -7.19
C GLU A 170 26.77 43.67 -6.42
N VAL A 171 25.89 44.45 -7.06
CA VAL A 171 24.70 44.99 -6.42
C VAL A 171 23.65 43.91 -6.20
N VAL A 172 23.50 43.00 -7.16
CA VAL A 172 22.53 41.90 -7.09
C VAL A 172 22.91 40.86 -6.07
N SER A 173 24.20 40.54 -5.93
CA SER A 173 24.70 39.62 -4.92
C SER A 173 24.55 40.13 -3.49
N SER A 174 24.37 41.44 -3.29
CA SER A 174 24.16 42.07 -1.98
C SER A 174 22.69 42.18 -1.57
N LEU A 175 21.75 41.82 -2.45
CA LEU A 175 20.33 41.92 -2.15
C LEU A 175 19.92 40.80 -1.14
N ASN A 176 19.31 41.24 -0.05
CA ASN A 176 18.73 40.34 0.96
C ASN A 176 17.33 39.90 0.52
N SER A 177 17.26 39.21 -0.61
CA SER A 177 16.01 38.70 -1.21
C SER A 177 15.89 37.19 -1.11
N CYS A 178 14.67 36.70 -0.98
CA CYS A 178 14.35 35.29 -1.08
C CYS A 178 14.04 34.94 -2.53
N ARG A 179 14.94 34.18 -3.16
CA ARG A 179 14.76 33.80 -4.56
C ARG A 179 13.83 32.61 -4.70
N LEU A 180 12.85 32.70 -5.61
CA LEU A 180 11.99 31.61 -6.01
C LEU A 180 12.78 30.56 -6.80
N SER A 181 12.69 29.30 -6.40
CA SER A 181 13.11 28.20 -7.25
C SER A 181 12.10 28.04 -8.39
N LEU A 182 12.58 28.12 -9.63
CA LEU A 182 11.73 27.96 -10.81
C LEU A 182 11.24 26.52 -10.94
N PRO A 183 9.98 26.33 -11.37
CA PRO A 183 9.46 25.01 -11.64
C PRO A 183 10.10 24.40 -12.90
N GLN A 184 10.06 23.06 -13.02
CA GLN A 184 10.57 22.36 -14.19
C GLN A 184 9.60 22.38 -15.39
N MET A 185 8.32 22.66 -15.15
CA MET A 185 7.28 22.74 -16.18
C MET A 185 6.45 24.01 -16.00
N SER A 186 5.81 24.46 -17.09
CA SER A 186 4.97 25.66 -17.02
C SER A 186 3.74 25.45 -16.15
N THR A 187 3.18 26.55 -15.63
CA THR A 187 1.95 26.52 -14.84
C THR A 187 0.76 25.93 -15.63
N ASP A 188 0.73 26.15 -16.96
CA ASP A 188 -0.31 25.57 -17.81
C ASP A 188 -0.12 24.05 -18.00
N GLN A 189 1.12 23.60 -18.18
CA GLN A 189 1.43 22.15 -18.21
C GLN A 189 1.07 21.49 -16.89
N MET A 190 1.32 22.11 -15.74
CA MET A 190 0.89 21.60 -14.44
C MET A 190 -0.63 21.49 -14.33
N ARG A 191 -1.39 22.50 -14.76
CA ARG A 191 -2.87 22.48 -14.78
C ARG A 191 -3.40 21.34 -15.66
N GLN A 192 -2.82 21.17 -16.86
CA GLN A 192 -3.17 20.08 -17.77
C GLN A 192 -2.89 18.74 -17.12
N LYS A 193 -1.69 18.53 -16.55
CA LYS A 193 -1.28 17.30 -15.91
C LYS A 193 -2.18 16.93 -14.72
N ILE A 194 -2.58 17.90 -13.91
CA ILE A 194 -3.54 17.71 -12.82
C ILE A 194 -4.89 17.21 -13.36
N SER A 195 -5.36 17.75 -14.46
CA SER A 195 -6.59 17.33 -15.11
C SER A 195 -6.47 15.88 -15.63
N GLU A 196 -5.37 15.56 -16.30
CA GLU A 196 -5.06 14.20 -16.79
C GLU A 196 -5.01 13.17 -15.64
N LEU A 197 -4.30 13.49 -14.54
CA LEU A 197 -4.22 12.65 -13.37
C LEU A 197 -5.58 12.45 -12.70
N SER A 198 -6.43 13.48 -12.68
CA SER A 198 -7.79 13.38 -12.15
C SER A 198 -8.66 12.46 -13.01
N ALA A 199 -8.58 12.59 -14.33
CA ALA A 199 -9.28 11.71 -15.27
C ALA A 199 -8.78 10.26 -15.17
N ARG A 200 -7.46 10.06 -15.03
CA ARG A 200 -6.88 8.73 -14.84
C ARG A 200 -7.35 8.09 -13.53
N THR A 201 -7.37 8.85 -12.43
CA THR A 201 -7.88 8.38 -11.13
C THR A 201 -9.33 7.92 -11.24
N GLN A 202 -10.19 8.67 -11.94
CA GLN A 202 -11.58 8.28 -12.16
C GLN A 202 -11.68 7.01 -13.01
N ALA A 203 -10.90 6.90 -14.07
CA ALA A 203 -10.88 5.69 -14.91
C ALA A 203 -10.43 4.45 -14.13
N ILE A 204 -9.47 4.59 -13.21
CA ILE A 204 -9.05 3.50 -12.32
C ILE A 204 -10.18 3.13 -11.36
N ASP A 205 -10.90 4.11 -10.79
CA ASP A 205 -12.06 3.82 -9.92
C ASP A 205 -13.15 3.04 -10.67
N ASP A 206 -13.42 3.38 -11.91
CA ASP A 206 -14.37 2.67 -12.74
C ASP A 206 -13.89 1.24 -13.07
N GLN A 207 -12.58 1.05 -13.31
CA GLN A 207 -11.98 -0.27 -13.51
C GLN A 207 -12.09 -1.13 -12.24
N ILE A 208 -11.74 -0.58 -11.07
CA ILE A 208 -11.87 -1.31 -9.78
C ILE A 208 -13.34 -1.67 -9.53
N ALA A 209 -14.27 -0.76 -9.80
CA ALA A 209 -15.70 -1.02 -9.64
C ALA A 209 -16.20 -2.16 -10.53
N ALA A 210 -15.61 -2.39 -11.70
CA ALA A 210 -15.97 -3.49 -12.58
C ALA A 210 -15.66 -4.88 -11.98
N PHE A 211 -14.70 -4.97 -11.04
CA PHE A 211 -14.39 -6.21 -10.33
C PHE A 211 -15.43 -6.61 -9.28
N ILE A 212 -16.49 -5.84 -9.06
CA ILE A 212 -17.55 -6.16 -8.10
C ILE A 212 -18.18 -7.56 -8.36
N CYS A 213 -18.16 -8.03 -9.60
CA CYS A 213 -18.64 -9.36 -9.95
C CYS A 213 -17.82 -10.51 -9.33
N TYR A 214 -16.63 -10.26 -8.81
CA TYR A 214 -15.78 -11.25 -8.14
C TYR A 214 -15.87 -11.20 -6.61
N ALA A 215 -16.63 -10.26 -6.03
CA ALA A 215 -16.66 -10.01 -4.59
C ALA A 215 -16.94 -11.27 -3.74
N GLU A 216 -17.91 -12.10 -4.15
CA GLU A 216 -18.24 -13.32 -3.41
C GLU A 216 -17.18 -14.42 -3.58
N SER A 217 -16.51 -14.48 -4.75
CA SER A 217 -15.41 -15.43 -4.98
C SER A 217 -14.17 -15.06 -4.16
N LEU A 218 -13.83 -13.76 -4.06
CA LEU A 218 -12.77 -13.28 -3.18
C LEU A 218 -13.04 -13.64 -1.71
N LYS A 219 -14.26 -13.42 -1.20
CA LYS A 219 -14.64 -13.80 0.17
C LYS A 219 -14.60 -15.30 0.41
N ARG A 220 -14.94 -16.12 -0.60
CA ARG A 220 -14.83 -17.58 -0.50
C ARG A 220 -13.36 -18.03 -0.45
N ALA A 221 -12.50 -17.37 -1.24
CA ALA A 221 -11.06 -17.62 -1.21
C ALA A 221 -10.46 -17.29 0.16
N ILE A 222 -10.82 -16.15 0.77
CA ILE A 222 -10.42 -15.79 2.15
C ILE A 222 -10.79 -16.93 3.11
N LYS A 223 -12.04 -17.37 3.12
CA LYS A 223 -12.49 -18.46 4.00
C LYS A 223 -11.78 -19.80 3.73
N ALA A 224 -11.35 -20.04 2.49
CA ALA A 224 -10.59 -21.23 2.16
C ALA A 224 -9.16 -21.17 2.74
N PHE A 225 -8.50 -20.02 2.60
CA PHE A 225 -7.16 -19.79 3.17
C PHE A 225 -7.16 -19.70 4.70
N GLU A 226 -8.18 -19.11 5.32
CA GLU A 226 -8.35 -19.13 6.78
C GLU A 226 -8.38 -20.57 7.31
N LYS A 227 -9.11 -21.46 6.63
CA LYS A 227 -9.13 -22.89 6.98
C LYS A 227 -7.79 -23.58 6.73
N GLU A 228 -7.03 -23.14 5.76
CA GLU A 228 -5.69 -23.66 5.48
C GLU A 228 -4.71 -23.18 6.56
N ILE A 229 -4.77 -21.90 6.97
CA ILE A 229 -4.00 -21.37 8.11
C ILE A 229 -4.30 -22.18 9.39
N GLU A 230 -5.57 -22.40 9.69
CA GLU A 230 -5.96 -23.19 10.86
C GLU A 230 -5.31 -24.58 10.81
N PHE A 231 -5.38 -25.25 9.66
CA PHE A 231 -4.76 -26.56 9.48
C PHE A 231 -3.24 -26.51 9.65
N GLU A 232 -2.57 -25.55 9.04
CA GLU A 232 -1.12 -25.39 9.08
C GLU A 232 -0.63 -25.01 10.49
N THR A 233 -1.39 -24.18 11.19
CA THR A 233 -1.13 -23.85 12.60
C THR A 233 -1.14 -25.10 13.48
N TYR A 234 -2.12 -25.99 13.29
CA TYR A 234 -2.10 -27.27 14.00
C TYR A 234 -0.96 -28.17 13.55
N ALA A 235 -0.63 -28.20 12.28
CA ALA A 235 0.44 -29.04 11.75
C ALA A 235 1.82 -28.61 12.26
N THR A 236 2.07 -27.31 12.32
CA THR A 236 3.38 -26.75 12.75
C THR A 236 3.48 -26.59 14.27
N GLY A 237 2.36 -26.38 14.97
CA GLY A 237 2.32 -26.23 16.43
C GLY A 237 2.38 -27.53 17.22
N MET A 238 2.45 -28.69 16.55
CA MET A 238 2.63 -29.95 17.26
C MET A 238 4.05 -30.06 17.80
N ALA A 239 4.16 -30.48 19.07
CA ALA A 239 5.45 -30.79 19.66
C ALA A 239 5.99 -32.07 19.04
N ASP A 240 7.19 -32.02 18.47
CA ASP A 240 7.92 -33.16 17.93
C ASP A 240 8.88 -33.66 19.01
N GLU A 241 8.76 -34.94 19.39
CA GLU A 241 9.67 -35.61 20.29
C GLU A 241 10.35 -36.78 19.60
N ASN A 242 11.69 -36.84 19.69
CA ASN A 242 12.47 -37.95 19.24
C ASN A 242 12.55 -38.99 20.36
N LEU A 243 11.83 -40.07 20.22
CA LEU A 243 11.92 -41.24 21.13
C LEU A 243 13.09 -42.12 20.68
N SER A 244 14.17 -42.09 21.47
CA SER A 244 15.28 -43.05 21.29
C SER A 244 14.85 -44.43 21.82
N SER A 245 14.80 -45.45 20.98
CA SER A 245 14.65 -46.83 21.45
C SER A 245 16.01 -47.48 21.66
N ASP A 246 16.18 -48.22 22.75
CA ASP A 246 17.38 -48.97 23.13
C ASP A 246 17.71 -50.11 22.14
N GLY A 247 17.65 -49.90 20.85
CA GLY A 247 17.88 -50.99 19.88
C GLY A 247 17.85 -50.62 18.40
N GLY A 248 18.03 -49.36 18.05
CA GLY A 248 18.27 -48.97 16.64
C GLY A 248 17.10 -48.22 15.99
N GLY A 249 17.32 -46.92 15.81
CA GLY A 249 16.51 -46.04 15.01
C GLY A 249 15.67 -45.07 15.86
N ALA A 250 15.97 -43.78 15.78
CA ALA A 250 15.11 -42.73 16.35
C ALA A 250 13.77 -42.72 15.60
N ILE A 251 12.66 -42.91 16.33
CA ILE A 251 11.31 -42.77 15.78
C ILE A 251 10.86 -41.38 16.16
N SER A 252 10.72 -40.49 15.18
CA SER A 252 10.13 -39.16 15.36
C SER A 252 8.61 -39.31 15.51
N VAL A 253 8.06 -38.78 16.59
CA VAL A 253 6.64 -38.74 16.88
C VAL A 253 6.18 -37.30 17.14
N ALA A 254 5.04 -36.98 16.60
CA ALA A 254 4.34 -35.75 16.91
C ALA A 254 3.19 -36.05 17.88
N TYR A 255 2.97 -35.18 18.85
CA TYR A 255 1.82 -35.32 19.74
C TYR A 255 1.06 -34.01 19.84
N PHE A 256 -0.24 -34.14 20.08
CA PHE A 256 -1.10 -33.00 20.39
C PHE A 256 -2.12 -33.36 21.47
N LYS A 257 -2.60 -32.29 22.12
CA LYS A 257 -3.65 -32.37 23.14
C LYS A 257 -4.93 -31.78 22.58
N GLY A 258 -6.06 -32.31 23.01
CA GLY A 258 -7.36 -31.80 22.60
C GLY A 258 -8.45 -32.25 23.55
N TYR A 259 -9.66 -31.80 23.27
CA TYR A 259 -10.86 -32.14 24.02
C TYR A 259 -11.85 -32.82 23.07
N ILE A 260 -12.57 -33.83 23.58
CA ILE A 260 -13.60 -34.54 22.86
C ILE A 260 -14.81 -34.75 23.76
N GLU A 261 -15.99 -34.70 23.19
CA GLU A 261 -17.21 -35.08 23.90
C GLU A 261 -17.13 -36.55 24.30
N GLN A 262 -17.54 -36.87 25.52
CA GLN A 262 -17.44 -38.21 26.07
C GLN A 262 -18.11 -39.26 25.18
N GLU A 263 -19.21 -38.94 24.54
CA GLU A 263 -19.96 -39.81 23.64
C GLU A 263 -19.20 -40.19 22.36
N ASN A 264 -18.32 -39.30 21.88
CA ASN A 264 -17.55 -39.46 20.66
C ASN A 264 -16.22 -40.21 20.86
N LEU A 265 -15.83 -40.54 22.10
CA LEU A 265 -14.54 -41.16 22.42
C LEU A 265 -14.35 -42.51 21.73
N ASP A 266 -15.39 -43.34 21.66
CA ASP A 266 -15.31 -44.67 21.04
C ASP A 266 -15.22 -44.59 19.51
N ARG A 267 -15.76 -43.52 18.91
CA ARG A 267 -15.64 -43.25 17.49
C ARG A 267 -14.19 -42.85 17.14
N LEU A 268 -13.57 -42.00 17.99
CA LEU A 268 -12.16 -41.64 17.83
C LEU A 268 -11.26 -42.87 17.94
N LYS A 269 -11.44 -43.72 18.96
CA LYS A 269 -10.64 -44.96 19.16
C LYS A 269 -10.73 -45.95 17.99
N LYS A 270 -11.88 -46.03 17.31
CA LYS A 270 -12.05 -46.87 16.12
C LYS A 270 -11.30 -46.33 14.90
N THR A 271 -11.16 -45.04 14.81
CA THR A 271 -10.49 -44.37 13.68
C THR A 271 -8.96 -44.29 13.89
N ALA A 272 -8.49 -44.31 15.13
CA ALA A 272 -7.08 -44.25 15.51
C ALA A 272 -6.35 -45.64 15.45
N LYS A 273 -7.04 -46.72 15.12
CA LYS A 273 -6.48 -48.03 14.82
C LYS A 273 -6.22 -48.17 13.32
#